data_a8791c251343dfc7f79767d8c5189fff
#
_entry.id   a8791c251343dfc7f79767d8c5189fff
#
_cell.length_a   1.000
_cell.length_b   1.000
_cell.length_c   1.000
_cell.angle_alpha   90.00
_cell.angle_beta   90.00
_cell.angle_gamma   90.00
#
_symmetry.space_group_name_H-M   'P 1'
#
loop_
_entity.id
_entity.type
_entity.pdbx_description
1 polymer ?
#
loop_
_entity_poly.entity_id
_entity_poly.type
_entity_poly.pdbx_seq_one_letter_code
_entity_poly.pdbx_strand_id
1 'polypeptide(L)'
;MISIDKIDWLRWRLLQPLPGLEAQNKMAARVRELPSVIPDNAKLSAVLALLFPKKDILNLLLIKRVDDGKPHSGQISFPGGRKDTTDATLTDTALRETYEEVGISATSIDVIGALTSLYIPVSYSLVHPFLGFLPQEPKYMLSINEVQYTIEVPLHELFAPEKKIVTHITPAAFPDITLKAPAYKWDEEHLIWGATAMIISELEVLLNI
;
A
#
# COMPACT_ATOMS: atom_id res chain seq x y z
N MET A 1 -16.87 -11.84 -5.25
CA MET A 1 -16.34 -12.02 -3.89
C MET A 1 -14.96 -12.68 -4.01
N ILE A 2 -13.92 -12.12 -3.35
CA ILE A 2 -12.56 -12.67 -3.40
C ILE A 2 -12.36 -13.46 -2.12
N SER A 3 -12.24 -14.79 -2.25
CA SER A 3 -12.13 -15.71 -1.12
C SER A 3 -10.66 -16.01 -0.76
N ILE A 4 -10.46 -16.62 0.40
CA ILE A 4 -9.17 -17.09 0.90
C ILE A 4 -8.46 -18.06 -0.06
N ASP A 5 -9.21 -18.81 -0.87
CA ASP A 5 -8.65 -19.78 -1.83
C ASP A 5 -7.74 -19.14 -2.89
N LYS A 6 -7.82 -17.80 -3.03
CA LYS A 6 -6.93 -17.05 -3.92
C LYS A 6 -5.50 -16.93 -3.42
N ILE A 7 -5.20 -17.24 -2.17
CA ILE A 7 -3.85 -17.04 -1.60
C ILE A 7 -2.81 -17.92 -2.29
N ASP A 8 -3.08 -19.21 -2.48
CA ASP A 8 -2.16 -20.11 -3.17
C ASP A 8 -1.99 -19.74 -4.65
N TRP A 9 -3.07 -19.29 -5.27
CA TRP A 9 -3.01 -18.76 -6.63
C TRP A 9 -2.17 -17.48 -6.70
N LEU A 10 -2.28 -16.57 -5.73
CA LEU A 10 -1.46 -15.36 -5.65
C LEU A 10 0.03 -15.70 -5.50
N ARG A 11 0.40 -16.72 -4.70
CA ARG A 11 1.79 -17.18 -4.60
C ARG A 11 2.35 -17.58 -5.96
N TRP A 12 1.62 -18.42 -6.69
CA TRP A 12 2.01 -18.81 -8.03
C TRP A 12 2.06 -17.60 -8.98
N ARG A 13 1.08 -16.72 -8.91
CA ARG A 13 0.95 -15.55 -9.80
C ARG A 13 2.09 -14.55 -9.62
N LEU A 14 2.57 -14.35 -8.39
CA LEU A 14 3.69 -13.47 -8.09
C LEU A 14 5.04 -13.98 -8.59
N LEU A 15 5.14 -15.27 -8.95
CA LEU A 15 6.32 -15.83 -9.62
C LEU A 15 6.32 -15.59 -11.13
N GLN A 16 5.22 -15.08 -11.69
CA GLN A 16 5.09 -14.73 -13.10
C GLN A 16 5.42 -13.25 -13.31
N PRO A 17 5.62 -12.77 -14.56
CA PRO A 17 5.80 -11.35 -14.83
C PRO A 17 4.68 -10.51 -14.20
N LEU A 18 5.08 -9.52 -13.41
CA LEU A 18 4.15 -8.64 -12.70
C LEU A 18 3.48 -7.66 -13.67
N PRO A 19 2.27 -7.17 -13.36
CA PRO A 19 1.62 -6.10 -14.13
C PRO A 19 2.43 -4.80 -14.16
N GLY A 20 3.19 -4.54 -13.09
CA GLY A 20 4.20 -3.49 -13.03
C GLY A 20 3.66 -2.08 -13.20
N LEU A 21 4.53 -1.22 -13.72
CA LEU A 21 4.24 0.20 -13.91
C LEU A 21 3.01 0.47 -14.78
N GLU A 22 2.71 -0.39 -15.75
CA GLU A 22 1.53 -0.21 -16.57
C GLU A 22 0.26 -0.22 -15.72
N ALA A 23 0.16 -1.18 -14.80
CA ALA A 23 -0.95 -1.24 -13.85
C ALA A 23 -0.92 -0.09 -12.84
N GLN A 24 0.25 0.21 -12.29
CA GLN A 24 0.42 1.29 -11.32
C GLN A 24 0.05 2.66 -11.91
N ASN A 25 0.40 2.92 -13.17
CA ASN A 25 0.14 4.20 -13.83
C ASN A 25 -1.36 4.48 -14.07
N LYS A 26 -2.24 3.47 -14.01
CA LYS A 26 -3.70 3.69 -14.06
C LYS A 26 -4.19 4.59 -12.92
N MET A 27 -3.46 4.58 -11.79
CA MET A 27 -3.78 5.37 -10.60
C MET A 27 -2.72 6.44 -10.31
N ALA A 28 -1.86 6.76 -11.26
CA ALA A 28 -0.89 7.84 -11.12
C ALA A 28 -1.51 9.21 -11.40
N ALA A 29 -1.21 10.20 -10.56
CA ALA A 29 -1.63 11.59 -10.79
C ALA A 29 -1.01 12.20 -12.05
N ARG A 30 0.13 11.66 -12.49
CA ARG A 30 0.80 11.94 -13.76
C ARG A 30 1.36 10.63 -14.28
N VAL A 31 1.29 10.40 -15.59
CA VAL A 31 2.00 9.26 -16.19
C VAL A 31 3.46 9.37 -15.76
N ARG A 32 3.93 8.39 -15.03
CA ARG A 32 5.31 8.33 -14.56
C ARG A 32 6.07 7.40 -15.49
N GLU A 33 6.99 7.97 -16.21
CA GLU A 33 8.12 7.19 -16.68
C GLU A 33 9.03 7.00 -15.46
N LEU A 34 9.47 5.76 -15.20
CA LEU A 34 10.57 5.58 -14.25
C LEU A 34 11.72 6.44 -14.78
N PRO A 35 12.38 7.22 -13.92
CA PRO A 35 13.62 7.83 -14.33
C PRO A 35 14.51 6.72 -14.88
N SER A 36 15.16 6.98 -16.01
CA SER A 36 16.08 6.03 -16.65
C SER A 36 17.15 5.51 -15.68
N VAL A 37 17.38 6.24 -14.61
CA VAL A 37 18.24 5.86 -13.48
C VAL A 37 17.57 6.31 -12.19
N ILE A 38 17.25 5.35 -11.31
CA ILE A 38 16.85 5.65 -9.94
C ILE A 38 18.08 6.20 -9.23
N PRO A 39 18.00 7.37 -8.54
CA PRO A 39 19.16 7.93 -7.84
C PRO A 39 19.75 6.94 -6.84
N ASP A 40 21.07 6.78 -6.84
CA ASP A 40 21.78 5.85 -5.93
C ASP A 40 21.54 6.17 -4.45
N ASN A 41 21.21 7.42 -4.13
CA ASN A 41 20.90 7.88 -2.79
C ASN A 41 19.39 7.84 -2.49
N ALA A 42 18.57 7.19 -3.32
CA ALA A 42 17.16 6.98 -3.03
C ALA A 42 17.00 6.21 -1.71
N LYS A 43 16.12 6.71 -0.86
CA LYS A 43 15.84 6.09 0.43
C LYS A 43 15.06 4.81 0.21
N LEU A 44 15.61 3.70 0.65
CA LEU A 44 14.90 2.42 0.60
C LEU A 44 13.79 2.40 1.64
N SER A 45 12.61 2.01 1.22
CA SER A 45 11.42 1.86 2.06
C SER A 45 10.68 0.60 1.67
N ALA A 46 9.96 0.02 2.61
CA ALA A 46 9.12 -1.13 2.34
C ALA A 46 7.73 -0.96 2.97
N VAL A 47 6.71 -1.47 2.31
CA VAL A 47 5.33 -1.45 2.79
C VAL A 47 4.72 -2.85 2.67
N LEU A 48 3.75 -3.15 3.52
CA LEU A 48 3.06 -4.43 3.54
C LEU A 48 1.59 -4.27 3.13
N ALA A 49 1.24 -4.77 1.94
CA ALA A 49 -0.15 -4.97 1.55
C ALA A 49 -0.65 -6.26 2.24
N LEU A 50 -1.14 -6.11 3.47
CA LEU A 50 -1.55 -7.23 4.31
C LEU A 50 -3.00 -7.63 4.00
N LEU A 51 -3.17 -8.86 3.53
CA LEU A 51 -4.47 -9.50 3.30
C LEU A 51 -4.85 -10.34 4.51
N PHE A 52 -6.13 -10.35 4.85
CA PHE A 52 -6.67 -11.21 5.90
C PHE A 52 -8.15 -11.55 5.63
N PRO A 53 -8.64 -12.70 6.10
CA PRO A 53 -10.04 -13.06 6.00
C PRO A 53 -10.87 -12.34 7.06
N LYS A 54 -12.05 -11.85 6.63
CA LYS A 54 -13.11 -11.42 7.53
C LYS A 54 -14.42 -11.91 6.94
N LYS A 55 -15.12 -12.80 7.66
CA LYS A 55 -16.31 -13.49 7.15
C LYS A 55 -16.07 -14.14 5.76
N ASP A 56 -14.95 -14.86 5.62
CA ASP A 56 -14.51 -15.55 4.40
C ASP A 56 -14.20 -14.63 3.18
N ILE A 57 -14.19 -13.34 3.39
CA ILE A 57 -13.86 -12.34 2.37
C ILE A 57 -12.45 -11.81 2.64
N LEU A 58 -11.62 -11.72 1.59
CA LEU A 58 -10.30 -11.09 1.71
C LEU A 58 -10.43 -9.58 1.85
N ASN A 59 -9.86 -9.08 2.94
CA ASN A 59 -9.72 -7.67 3.25
C ASN A 59 -8.27 -7.24 3.13
N LEU A 60 -8.07 -5.98 2.81
CA LEU A 60 -6.79 -5.30 2.77
C LEU A 60 -6.69 -4.36 3.97
N LEU A 61 -5.58 -4.45 4.69
CA LEU A 61 -5.27 -3.52 5.78
C LEU A 61 -4.65 -2.24 5.23
N LEU A 62 -5.24 -1.12 5.60
CA LEU A 62 -4.68 0.22 5.42
C LEU A 62 -4.65 0.94 6.78
N ILE A 63 -3.84 1.97 6.89
CA ILE A 63 -3.75 2.85 8.04
C ILE A 63 -4.03 4.29 7.66
N LYS A 64 -4.63 5.04 8.57
CA LYS A 64 -4.67 6.50 8.54
C LYS A 64 -3.50 7.01 9.35
N ARG A 65 -2.56 7.67 8.69
CA ARG A 65 -1.40 8.27 9.37
C ARG A 65 -1.82 9.49 10.18
N VAL A 66 -1.12 9.75 11.28
CA VAL A 66 -1.31 10.99 12.05
C VAL A 66 -0.96 12.21 11.19
N ASP A 67 -1.61 13.33 11.47
CA ASP A 67 -1.30 14.60 10.82
C ASP A 67 -0.25 15.35 11.66
N ASP A 68 1.03 15.10 11.34
CA ASP A 68 2.18 15.64 12.05
C ASP A 68 2.99 16.67 11.21
N GLY A 69 2.43 17.10 10.08
CA GLY A 69 3.04 18.07 9.17
C GLY A 69 4.21 17.55 8.33
N LYS A 70 4.56 16.26 8.44
CA LYS A 70 5.61 15.64 7.62
C LYS A 70 5.08 15.23 6.24
N PRO A 71 5.97 14.89 5.29
CA PRO A 71 5.55 14.30 4.02
C PRO A 71 4.66 13.08 4.25
N HIS A 72 3.56 12.99 3.51
CA HIS A 72 2.54 11.93 3.62
C HIS A 72 1.69 11.94 4.91
N SER A 73 1.82 12.99 5.72
CA SER A 73 0.99 13.26 6.90
C SER A 73 -0.50 13.20 6.56
N GLY A 74 -1.30 12.58 7.42
CA GLY A 74 -2.75 12.45 7.25
C GLY A 74 -3.22 11.61 6.05
N GLN A 75 -2.32 10.96 5.31
CA GLN A 75 -2.68 10.11 4.17
C GLN A 75 -3.09 8.70 4.62
N ILE A 76 -3.84 8.03 3.75
CA ILE A 76 -4.10 6.60 3.88
C ILE A 76 -2.99 5.85 3.16
N SER A 77 -2.38 4.89 3.86
CA SER A 77 -1.27 4.10 3.35
C SER A 77 -1.34 2.64 3.81
N PHE A 78 -0.50 1.82 3.24
CA PHE A 78 -0.12 0.55 3.85
C PHE A 78 0.72 0.81 5.09
N PRO A 79 0.74 -0.10 6.07
CA PRO A 79 1.79 -0.14 7.07
C PRO A 79 3.16 -0.25 6.39
N GLY A 80 4.15 0.50 6.91
CA GLY A 80 5.47 0.48 6.35
C GLY A 80 6.25 1.77 6.50
N GLY A 81 7.55 1.70 6.25
CA GLY A 81 8.45 2.81 6.44
C GLY A 81 9.82 2.61 5.82
N ARG A 82 10.80 3.30 6.36
CA ARG A 82 12.17 3.29 5.86
C ARG A 82 12.93 2.07 6.36
N LYS A 83 13.84 1.59 5.50
CA LYS A 83 14.80 0.58 5.90
C LYS A 83 15.70 1.12 7.02
N ASP A 84 15.73 0.42 8.15
CA ASP A 84 16.69 0.65 9.22
C ASP A 84 17.96 -0.15 8.98
N THR A 85 19.06 0.25 9.64
CA THR A 85 20.36 -0.45 9.58
C THR A 85 20.30 -1.85 10.18
N THR A 86 19.36 -2.10 11.08
CA THR A 86 19.11 -3.40 11.71
C THR A 86 18.31 -4.35 10.83
N ASP A 87 17.64 -3.86 9.81
CA ASP A 87 16.87 -4.69 8.88
C ASP A 87 17.80 -5.43 7.91
N ALA A 88 17.83 -6.76 7.99
CA ALA A 88 18.64 -7.57 7.07
C ALA A 88 18.13 -7.46 5.63
N THR A 89 16.80 -7.48 5.45
CA THR A 89 16.14 -7.40 4.16
C THR A 89 15.03 -6.32 4.16
N LEU A 90 14.51 -5.98 2.98
CA LEU A 90 13.35 -5.09 2.87
C LEU A 90 12.05 -5.75 3.34
N THR A 91 11.99 -7.08 3.32
CA THR A 91 10.89 -7.82 3.94
C THR A 91 10.88 -7.61 5.46
N ASP A 92 12.06 -7.65 6.08
CA ASP A 92 12.19 -7.37 7.52
C ASP A 92 11.73 -5.95 7.85
N THR A 93 12.08 -4.97 6.99
CA THR A 93 11.57 -3.60 7.11
C THR A 93 10.04 -3.56 7.12
N ALA A 94 9.38 -4.19 6.12
CA ALA A 94 7.93 -4.18 6.02
C ALA A 94 7.25 -4.83 7.23
N LEU A 95 7.82 -5.93 7.73
CA LEU A 95 7.30 -6.65 8.89
C LEU A 95 7.53 -5.89 10.20
N ARG A 96 8.71 -5.30 10.41
CA ARG A 96 9.04 -4.47 11.58
C ARG A 96 8.10 -3.28 11.68
N GLU A 97 7.98 -2.51 10.58
CA GLU A 97 7.12 -1.33 10.53
C GLU A 97 5.64 -1.71 10.78
N THR A 98 5.17 -2.83 10.21
CA THR A 98 3.83 -3.34 10.48
C THR A 98 3.63 -3.65 11.96
N TYR A 99 4.64 -4.24 12.62
CA TYR A 99 4.57 -4.49 14.05
C TYR A 99 4.56 -3.18 14.87
N GLU A 100 5.44 -2.25 14.53
CA GLU A 100 5.56 -0.95 15.22
C GLU A 100 4.29 -0.10 15.08
N GLU A 101 3.68 -0.05 13.88
CA GLU A 101 2.53 0.79 13.59
C GLU A 101 1.19 0.18 14.07
N VAL A 102 1.00 -1.14 13.90
CA VAL A 102 -0.30 -1.79 14.15
C VAL A 102 -0.26 -2.99 15.09
N GLY A 103 0.91 -3.39 15.61
CA GLY A 103 1.07 -4.43 16.61
C GLY A 103 0.93 -5.87 16.10
N ILE A 104 0.91 -6.10 14.79
CA ILE A 104 0.80 -7.45 14.22
C ILE A 104 2.18 -8.09 14.15
N SER A 105 2.35 -9.24 14.85
CA SER A 105 3.63 -9.94 14.90
C SER A 105 4.07 -10.45 13.53
N ALA A 106 5.34 -10.26 13.18
CA ALA A 106 5.96 -10.79 11.97
C ALA A 106 5.79 -12.32 11.83
N THR A 107 5.82 -13.06 12.95
CA THR A 107 5.68 -14.52 12.95
C THR A 107 4.27 -15.02 12.61
N SER A 108 3.28 -14.14 12.64
CA SER A 108 1.89 -14.46 12.27
C SER A 108 1.58 -14.13 10.80
N ILE A 109 2.50 -13.44 10.12
CA ILE A 109 2.33 -13.00 8.74
C ILE A 109 3.10 -13.93 7.81
N ASP A 110 2.39 -14.46 6.85
CA ASP A 110 2.96 -15.21 5.74
C ASP A 110 3.21 -14.24 4.57
N VAL A 111 4.49 -13.95 4.29
CA VAL A 111 4.84 -13.07 3.17
C VAL A 111 4.75 -13.86 1.86
N ILE A 112 3.75 -13.53 1.05
CA ILE A 112 3.43 -14.24 -0.19
C ILE A 112 4.44 -13.92 -1.30
N GLY A 113 4.87 -12.65 -1.40
CA GLY A 113 5.82 -12.20 -2.41
C GLY A 113 5.90 -10.68 -2.50
N ALA A 114 6.67 -10.20 -3.47
CA ALA A 114 6.84 -8.78 -3.75
C ALA A 114 6.00 -8.33 -4.94
N LEU A 115 5.51 -7.09 -4.90
CA LEU A 115 4.98 -6.35 -6.03
C LEU A 115 6.07 -5.48 -6.66
N THR A 116 5.73 -4.77 -7.73
CA THR A 116 6.70 -3.92 -8.44
C THR A 116 7.07 -2.70 -7.60
N SER A 117 8.36 -2.46 -7.47
CA SER A 117 8.90 -1.31 -6.74
C SER A 117 8.48 0.00 -7.38
N LEU A 118 8.25 1.02 -6.56
CA LEU A 118 7.78 2.32 -6.99
C LEU A 118 8.70 3.43 -6.47
N TYR A 119 9.31 4.18 -7.38
CA TYR A 119 10.07 5.37 -6.98
C TYR A 119 9.14 6.58 -6.79
N ILE A 120 9.28 7.28 -5.67
CA ILE A 120 8.51 8.46 -5.31
C ILE A 120 9.44 9.67 -5.26
N PRO A 121 9.48 10.51 -6.31
CA PRO A 121 10.41 11.65 -6.40
C PRO A 121 10.26 12.64 -5.25
N VAL A 122 9.03 12.94 -4.81
CA VAL A 122 8.71 13.92 -3.76
C VAL A 122 9.39 13.61 -2.43
N SER A 123 9.50 12.33 -2.07
CA SER A 123 10.15 11.89 -0.83
C SER A 123 11.53 11.29 -1.06
N TYR A 124 11.97 11.21 -2.33
CA TYR A 124 13.22 10.54 -2.72
C TYR A 124 13.27 9.09 -2.23
N SER A 125 12.13 8.40 -2.27
CA SER A 125 11.97 7.05 -1.75
C SER A 125 11.75 6.04 -2.86
N LEU A 126 12.48 4.93 -2.81
CA LEU A 126 12.19 3.72 -3.58
C LEU A 126 11.43 2.77 -2.65
N VAL A 127 10.13 2.64 -2.90
CA VAL A 127 9.23 1.83 -2.10
C VAL A 127 9.13 0.43 -2.67
N HIS A 128 9.35 -0.57 -1.84
CA HIS A 128 9.23 -1.98 -2.16
C HIS A 128 7.97 -2.55 -1.49
N PRO A 129 6.87 -2.78 -2.25
CA PRO A 129 5.67 -3.35 -1.69
C PRO A 129 5.79 -4.87 -1.59
N PHE A 130 5.41 -5.40 -0.44
CA PHE A 130 5.25 -6.84 -0.22
C PHE A 130 3.78 -7.17 -0.02
N LEU A 131 3.36 -8.33 -0.50
CA LEU A 131 2.06 -8.90 -0.24
C LEU A 131 2.19 -9.91 0.89
N GLY A 132 1.46 -9.70 1.96
CA GLY A 132 1.42 -10.58 3.11
C GLY A 132 0.01 -11.14 3.33
N PHE A 133 -0.07 -12.28 4.00
CA PHE A 133 -1.31 -12.89 4.42
C PHE A 133 -1.30 -13.21 5.92
N LEU A 134 -2.34 -12.78 6.61
CA LEU A 134 -2.63 -13.15 7.99
C LEU A 134 -3.83 -14.10 7.98
N PRO A 135 -3.71 -15.35 8.46
CA PRO A 135 -4.76 -16.36 8.30
C PRO A 135 -6.00 -16.16 9.21
N GLN A 136 -6.01 -15.11 10.00
CA GLN A 136 -7.08 -14.76 10.94
C GLN A 136 -7.35 -13.26 10.96
N GLU A 137 -8.47 -12.85 11.53
CA GLU A 137 -8.75 -11.42 11.74
C GLU A 137 -7.68 -10.80 12.64
N PRO A 138 -7.11 -9.63 12.27
CA PRO A 138 -6.07 -8.98 13.05
C PRO A 138 -6.59 -8.43 14.38
N LYS A 139 -5.71 -8.46 15.39
CA LYS A 139 -5.88 -7.68 16.60
C LYS A 139 -4.85 -6.56 16.59
N TYR A 140 -5.31 -5.34 16.74
CA TYR A 140 -4.44 -4.17 16.62
C TYR A 140 -3.96 -3.65 17.98
N MET A 141 -2.69 -3.21 17.98
CA MET A 141 -2.12 -2.38 19.03
C MET A 141 -1.43 -1.21 18.33
N LEU A 142 -2.15 -0.10 18.19
CA LEU A 142 -1.71 1.03 17.37
C LEU A 142 -0.64 1.87 18.07
N SER A 143 0.38 2.27 17.30
CA SER A 143 1.28 3.37 17.66
C SER A 143 0.54 4.69 17.52
N ILE A 144 0.03 5.24 18.61
CA ILE A 144 -0.77 6.47 18.62
C ILE A 144 -0.04 7.70 18.09
N ASN A 145 1.30 7.65 18.04
CA ASN A 145 2.13 8.73 17.51
C ASN A 145 2.25 8.67 15.97
N GLU A 146 1.87 7.56 15.33
CA GLU A 146 2.05 7.33 13.90
C GLU A 146 0.74 7.00 13.18
N VAL A 147 -0.16 6.29 13.86
CA VAL A 147 -1.40 5.77 13.29
C VAL A 147 -2.61 6.29 14.07
N GLN A 148 -3.52 6.96 13.38
CA GLN A 148 -4.78 7.40 13.97
C GLN A 148 -5.75 6.22 14.14
N TYR A 149 -5.92 5.43 13.09
CA TYR A 149 -6.77 4.23 13.05
C TYR A 149 -6.43 3.35 11.85
N THR A 150 -6.92 2.11 11.90
CA THR A 150 -6.86 1.17 10.79
C THR A 150 -8.12 1.23 9.94
N ILE A 151 -7.98 0.92 8.65
CA ILE A 151 -9.06 0.79 7.69
C ILE A 151 -8.99 -0.60 7.09
N GLU A 152 -10.04 -1.38 7.29
CA GLU A 152 -10.18 -2.73 6.73
C GLU A 152 -11.07 -2.66 5.49
N VAL A 153 -10.52 -2.99 4.35
CA VAL A 153 -11.19 -2.79 3.07
C VAL A 153 -11.41 -4.12 2.37
N PRO A 154 -12.68 -4.60 2.22
CA PRO A 154 -12.96 -5.75 1.39
C PRO A 154 -12.51 -5.50 -0.06
N LEU A 155 -11.60 -6.34 -0.57
CA LEU A 155 -11.00 -6.12 -1.90
C LEU A 155 -12.03 -6.01 -3.02
N HIS A 156 -13.08 -6.83 -2.98
CA HIS A 156 -14.10 -6.83 -4.03
C HIS A 156 -14.94 -5.54 -4.06
N GLU A 157 -15.08 -4.86 -2.91
CA GLU A 157 -15.75 -3.56 -2.83
C GLU A 157 -14.81 -2.44 -3.27
N LEU A 158 -13.52 -2.50 -2.86
CA LEU A 158 -12.55 -1.49 -3.25
C LEU A 158 -12.37 -1.41 -4.78
N PHE A 159 -12.40 -2.56 -5.44
CA PHE A 159 -12.22 -2.66 -6.89
C PHE A 159 -13.48 -2.37 -7.71
N ALA A 160 -14.61 -2.13 -7.06
CA ALA A 160 -15.83 -1.76 -7.75
C ALA A 160 -15.63 -0.48 -8.59
N PRO A 161 -16.15 -0.42 -9.83
CA PRO A 161 -15.91 0.70 -10.73
C PRO A 161 -16.28 2.06 -10.15
N GLU A 162 -17.34 2.12 -9.36
CA GLU A 162 -17.84 3.34 -8.69
C GLU A 162 -16.91 3.88 -7.61
N LYS A 163 -15.97 3.05 -7.11
CA LYS A 163 -14.95 3.49 -6.16
C LYS A 163 -13.80 4.23 -6.84
N LYS A 164 -13.63 4.05 -8.15
CA LYS A 164 -12.56 4.70 -8.92
C LYS A 164 -13.04 6.02 -9.45
N ILE A 165 -12.45 7.09 -8.93
CA ILE A 165 -12.81 8.45 -9.30
C ILE A 165 -11.58 9.24 -9.76
N VAL A 166 -11.82 10.35 -10.42
CA VAL A 166 -10.81 11.38 -10.66
C VAL A 166 -11.24 12.62 -9.92
N THR A 167 -10.40 13.11 -9.02
CA THR A 167 -10.73 14.22 -8.14
C THR A 167 -9.56 15.19 -7.99
N HIS A 168 -9.82 16.31 -7.32
CA HIS A 168 -8.79 17.29 -6.99
C HIS A 168 -8.22 16.98 -5.60
N ILE A 169 -6.91 16.90 -5.52
CA ILE A 169 -6.16 16.57 -4.31
C ILE A 169 -5.13 17.66 -4.06
N THR A 170 -5.12 18.18 -2.84
CA THR A 170 -4.09 19.09 -2.36
C THR A 170 -3.16 18.30 -1.42
N PRO A 171 -1.93 17.94 -1.86
CA PRO A 171 -1.02 17.20 -1.00
C PRO A 171 -0.57 18.05 0.19
N ALA A 172 -0.52 17.49 1.40
CA ALA A 172 -0.07 18.22 2.60
C ALA A 172 1.33 18.84 2.45
N ALA A 173 2.22 18.16 1.72
CA ALA A 173 3.57 18.68 1.41
C ALA A 173 3.59 19.88 0.47
N PHE A 174 2.49 20.18 -0.24
CA PHE A 174 2.36 21.27 -1.20
C PHE A 174 0.95 21.87 -1.12
N PRO A 175 0.65 22.63 -0.07
CA PRO A 175 -0.69 23.15 0.20
C PRO A 175 -1.21 24.12 -0.89
N ASP A 176 -0.31 24.74 -1.63
CA ASP A 176 -0.66 25.67 -2.72
C ASP A 176 -0.87 24.96 -4.07
N ILE A 177 -0.68 23.64 -4.13
CA ILE A 177 -0.79 22.88 -5.38
C ILE A 177 -1.98 21.93 -5.31
N THR A 178 -2.95 22.15 -6.19
CA THR A 178 -4.05 21.20 -6.39
C THR A 178 -3.78 20.37 -7.67
N LEU A 179 -3.80 19.06 -7.51
CA LEU A 179 -3.57 18.09 -8.57
C LEU A 179 -4.88 17.39 -8.91
N LYS A 180 -5.19 17.25 -10.21
CA LYS A 180 -6.21 16.32 -10.66
C LYS A 180 -5.61 14.93 -10.71
N ALA A 181 -6.12 14.00 -9.87
CA ALA A 181 -5.56 12.67 -9.71
C ALA A 181 -6.65 11.60 -9.63
N PRO A 182 -6.38 10.39 -10.16
CA PRO A 182 -7.20 9.23 -9.89
C PRO A 182 -7.04 8.79 -8.43
N ALA A 183 -8.11 8.26 -7.86
CA ALA A 183 -8.17 7.80 -6.49
C ALA A 183 -9.22 6.70 -6.32
N TYR A 184 -9.07 5.88 -5.29
CA TYR A 184 -10.16 5.05 -4.78
C TYR A 184 -10.89 5.84 -3.68
N LYS A 185 -12.18 6.13 -3.88
CA LYS A 185 -13.06 6.71 -2.87
C LYS A 185 -13.68 5.56 -2.08
N TRP A 186 -13.07 5.19 -0.96
CA TRP A 186 -13.58 4.12 -0.13
C TRP A 186 -14.96 4.49 0.47
N ASP A 187 -15.01 5.66 1.09
CA ASP A 187 -16.23 6.27 1.60
C ASP A 187 -16.13 7.82 1.53
N GLU A 188 -17.00 8.53 2.25
CA GLU A 188 -17.02 10.01 2.20
C GLU A 188 -15.77 10.66 2.82
N GLU A 189 -15.08 9.97 3.75
CA GLU A 189 -13.92 10.49 4.49
C GLU A 189 -12.59 9.90 3.99
N HIS A 190 -12.64 8.73 3.32
CA HIS A 190 -11.44 7.98 2.99
C HIS A 190 -11.16 7.97 1.49
N LEU A 191 -10.20 8.80 1.10
CA LEU A 191 -9.68 8.89 -0.26
C LEU A 191 -8.29 8.29 -0.32
N ILE A 192 -8.14 7.23 -1.11
CA ILE A 192 -6.87 6.52 -1.31
C ILE A 192 -6.30 6.95 -2.66
N TRP A 193 -5.12 7.57 -2.64
CA TRP A 193 -4.48 8.13 -3.84
C TRP A 193 -2.95 7.99 -3.79
N GLY A 194 -2.26 8.46 -4.82
CA GLY A 194 -0.79 8.46 -4.89
C GLY A 194 -0.20 7.05 -4.90
N ALA A 195 0.92 6.85 -4.21
CA ALA A 195 1.64 5.58 -4.20
C ALA A 195 0.79 4.41 -3.72
N THR A 196 -0.04 4.63 -2.70
CA THR A 196 -0.94 3.59 -2.17
C THR A 196 -1.93 3.12 -3.23
N ALA A 197 -2.59 4.05 -3.93
CA ALA A 197 -3.52 3.72 -5.01
C ALA A 197 -2.81 3.03 -6.19
N MET A 198 -1.59 3.44 -6.53
CA MET A 198 -0.80 2.82 -7.59
C MET A 198 -0.49 1.35 -7.28
N ILE A 199 -0.07 1.05 -6.05
CA ILE A 199 0.20 -0.33 -5.59
C ILE A 199 -1.10 -1.15 -5.55
N ILE A 200 -2.20 -0.58 -5.08
CA ILE A 200 -3.53 -1.22 -5.11
C ILE A 200 -3.96 -1.55 -6.55
N SER A 201 -3.70 -0.65 -7.49
CA SER A 201 -4.03 -0.88 -8.91
C SER A 201 -3.25 -2.06 -9.51
N GLU A 202 -2.00 -2.25 -9.11
CA GLU A 202 -1.23 -3.43 -9.51
C GLU A 202 -1.80 -4.71 -8.91
N LEU A 203 -2.18 -4.69 -7.63
CA LEU A 203 -2.84 -5.82 -6.97
C LEU A 203 -4.18 -6.17 -7.63
N GLU A 204 -4.96 -5.18 -8.03
CA GLU A 204 -6.22 -5.37 -8.76
C GLU A 204 -6.00 -6.09 -10.09
N VAL A 205 -5.04 -5.60 -10.89
CA VAL A 205 -4.69 -6.24 -12.18
C VAL A 205 -4.12 -7.64 -11.96
N LEU A 206 -3.32 -7.82 -10.92
CA LEU A 206 -2.77 -9.13 -10.54
C LEU A 206 -3.89 -10.14 -10.25
N LEU A 207 -4.95 -9.72 -9.58
CA LEU A 207 -6.10 -10.55 -9.23
C LEU A 207 -7.05 -10.81 -10.40
N ASN A 208 -6.84 -10.20 -11.57
CA ASN A 208 -7.70 -10.28 -12.75
C ASN A 208 -9.15 -9.87 -12.46
N ILE A 209 -9.34 -8.73 -11.83
CA ILE A 209 -10.65 -8.18 -11.46
C ILE A 209 -10.90 -6.89 -12.24
#